data_30ea3a26bd93580c64053a274b3c385b
#
_entry.id   30ea3a26bd93580c64053a274b3c385b
#
_cell.length_a   1.000
_cell.length_b   1.000
_cell.length_c   1.000
_cell.angle_alpha   90.00
_cell.angle_beta   90.00
_cell.angle_gamma   90.00
#
_symmetry.space_group_name_H-M   'P 1'
#
loop_
_entity.id
_entity.type
_entity.pdbx_description
1 polymer ?
#
loop_
_entity_poly.entity_id
_entity_poly.type
_entity_poly.pdbx_seq_one_letter_code
_entity_poly.pdbx_strand_id
1 'polypeptide(L)'
;MTPDERHEVWKKLENEYQPFINYDENDTPFHSMGGAWMKKDHIFTTPFYYIDYCLSQICALELWDESNADIKSALEKYNTLCQLGGSDTFLNLIKKSGIESPFNVDVIKSLAFKCSSFLNL
;
A
#
# COMPACT_ATOMS: atom_id res chain seq x y z
N MET A 1 12.09 -3.19 24.32
CA MET A 1 12.58 -4.11 23.26
C MET A 1 14.04 -3.80 22.97
N THR A 2 14.89 -4.80 23.06
CA THR A 2 16.28 -4.73 22.59
C THR A 2 16.35 -4.60 21.05
N PRO A 3 17.50 -4.27 20.46
CA PRO A 3 17.66 -4.30 19.00
C PRO A 3 17.30 -5.67 18.39
N ASP A 4 17.76 -6.76 19.01
CA ASP A 4 17.53 -8.12 18.52
C ASP A 4 16.04 -8.50 18.58
N GLU A 5 15.35 -8.15 19.67
CA GLU A 5 13.89 -8.36 19.77
C GLU A 5 13.13 -7.60 18.66
N ARG A 6 13.60 -6.42 18.25
CA ARG A 6 12.99 -5.66 17.14
C ARG A 6 13.24 -6.34 15.79
N HIS A 7 14.45 -6.88 15.58
CA HIS A 7 14.79 -7.67 14.38
C HIS A 7 13.90 -8.90 14.26
N GLU A 8 13.71 -9.63 15.37
CA GLU A 8 12.85 -10.82 15.38
C GLU A 8 11.38 -10.48 15.07
N VAL A 9 10.86 -9.41 15.65
CA VAL A 9 9.49 -8.96 15.34
C VAL A 9 9.35 -8.58 13.88
N TRP A 10 10.31 -7.82 13.31
CA TRP A 10 10.28 -7.45 11.91
C TRP A 10 10.35 -8.67 11.00
N LYS A 11 11.29 -9.57 11.24
CA LYS A 11 11.44 -10.81 10.47
C LYS A 11 10.15 -11.64 10.45
N LYS A 12 9.49 -11.75 11.59
CA LYS A 12 8.19 -12.43 11.69
C LYS A 12 7.13 -11.76 10.82
N LEU A 13 6.97 -10.45 10.93
CA LEU A 13 5.99 -9.69 10.14
C LEU A 13 6.32 -9.73 8.64
N GLU A 14 7.57 -9.60 8.27
CA GLU A 14 8.01 -9.66 6.87
C GLU A 14 7.71 -11.04 6.25
N ASN A 15 7.99 -12.13 6.96
CA ASN A 15 7.64 -13.47 6.52
C ASN A 15 6.13 -13.71 6.41
N GLU A 16 5.34 -13.07 7.27
CA GLU A 16 3.87 -13.18 7.24
C GLU A 16 3.25 -12.39 6.08
N TYR A 17 3.70 -11.16 5.87
CA TYR A 17 3.07 -10.24 4.91
C TYR A 17 3.79 -10.14 3.57
N GLN A 18 5.05 -10.55 3.51
CA GLN A 18 5.89 -10.52 2.30
C GLN A 18 6.65 -11.84 2.12
N PRO A 19 5.96 -13.01 2.09
CA PRO A 19 6.61 -14.33 2.06
C PRO A 19 7.45 -14.57 0.81
N PHE A 20 7.31 -13.72 -0.21
CA PHE A 20 8.09 -13.77 -1.45
C PHE A 20 9.46 -13.11 -1.34
N ILE A 21 9.74 -12.37 -0.26
CA ILE A 21 11.05 -11.76 -0.02
C ILE A 21 11.95 -12.79 0.66
N ASN A 22 13.05 -13.14 -0.01
CA ASN A 22 14.09 -13.99 0.54
C ASN A 22 15.41 -13.21 0.54
N TYR A 23 16.04 -13.13 1.68
CA TYR A 23 17.37 -12.56 1.84
C TYR A 23 18.41 -13.66 1.90
N ASP A 24 19.43 -13.58 1.04
CA ASP A 24 20.60 -14.45 1.16
C ASP A 24 21.44 -14.03 2.37
N GLU A 25 21.73 -15.00 3.25
CA GLU A 25 22.49 -14.74 4.47
C GLU A 25 23.93 -14.31 4.20
N ASN A 26 24.50 -14.70 3.06
CA ASN A 26 25.85 -14.34 2.66
C ASN A 26 25.91 -12.94 2.04
N ASP A 27 24.92 -12.63 1.18
CA ASP A 27 24.89 -11.36 0.44
C ASP A 27 24.24 -10.23 1.24
N THR A 28 23.23 -10.56 2.05
CA THR A 28 22.46 -9.58 2.82
C THR A 28 22.26 -9.99 4.29
N PRO A 29 23.33 -10.28 5.05
CA PRO A 29 23.21 -10.82 6.41
C PRO A 29 22.40 -9.93 7.35
N PHE A 30 22.52 -8.60 7.21
CA PHE A 30 21.78 -7.66 8.03
C PHE A 30 20.27 -7.72 7.76
N HIS A 31 19.85 -7.92 6.51
CA HIS A 31 18.42 -8.06 6.18
C HIS A 31 17.87 -9.43 6.60
N SER A 32 18.66 -10.48 6.40
CA SER A 32 18.25 -11.86 6.75
C SER A 32 18.03 -12.03 8.25
N MET A 33 18.72 -11.26 9.09
CA MET A 33 18.49 -11.23 10.53
C MET A 33 17.30 -10.35 10.97
N GLY A 34 16.61 -9.71 10.02
CA GLY A 34 15.44 -8.87 10.30
C GLY A 34 15.75 -7.38 10.43
N GLY A 35 16.92 -6.92 9.97
CA GLY A 35 17.35 -5.52 10.09
C GLY A 35 16.73 -4.56 9.06
N ALA A 36 15.95 -5.06 8.09
CA ALA A 36 15.43 -4.26 6.98
C ALA A 36 14.55 -3.07 7.41
N TRP A 37 13.90 -3.14 8.57
CA TRP A 37 13.09 -2.04 9.11
C TRP A 37 13.89 -0.76 9.34
N MET A 38 15.21 -0.86 9.61
CA MET A 38 16.07 0.30 9.85
C MET A 38 16.25 1.17 8.60
N LYS A 39 15.94 0.65 7.41
CA LYS A 39 15.91 1.42 6.15
C LYS A 39 14.60 2.20 5.95
N LYS A 40 13.62 2.01 6.82
CA LYS A 40 12.32 2.67 6.72
C LYS A 40 12.36 3.99 7.50
N ASP A 41 12.83 5.05 6.88
CA ASP A 41 12.98 6.38 7.51
C ASP A 41 11.72 6.84 8.23
N HIS A 42 10.55 6.51 7.68
CA HIS A 42 9.24 6.89 8.24
C HIS A 42 9.00 6.37 9.66
N ILE A 43 9.61 5.23 10.04
CA ILE A 43 9.50 4.70 11.41
C ILE A 43 10.11 5.70 12.41
N PHE A 44 11.14 6.44 12.00
CA PHE A 44 11.91 7.34 12.85
C PHE A 44 11.48 8.80 12.73
N THR A 45 11.17 9.24 11.50
CA THR A 45 10.94 10.66 11.18
C THR A 45 9.46 11.04 11.19
N THR A 46 8.59 10.13 10.78
CA THR A 46 7.15 10.35 10.62
C THR A 46 6.34 9.10 11.01
N PRO A 47 6.29 8.76 12.31
CA PRO A 47 5.54 7.59 12.79
C PRO A 47 4.10 7.62 12.27
N PHE A 48 3.58 6.44 11.92
CA PHE A 48 2.22 6.21 11.38
C PHE A 48 1.96 6.72 9.96
N TYR A 49 2.87 7.47 9.34
CA TYR A 49 2.70 7.99 7.98
C TYR A 49 2.80 6.90 6.89
N TYR A 50 3.58 5.86 7.12
CA TYR A 50 3.94 4.89 6.07
C TYR A 50 2.72 4.15 5.46
N ILE A 51 1.62 4.02 6.22
CA ILE A 51 0.37 3.43 5.73
C ILE A 51 -0.27 4.24 4.59
N ASP A 52 -0.03 5.55 4.52
CA ASP A 52 -0.63 6.41 3.50
C ASP A 52 -0.23 6.00 2.08
N TYR A 53 0.97 5.40 1.91
CA TYR A 53 1.39 4.84 0.63
C TYR A 53 0.53 3.65 0.21
N CYS A 54 0.13 2.81 1.15
CA CYS A 54 -0.75 1.68 0.86
C CYS A 54 -2.16 2.17 0.48
N LEU A 55 -2.68 3.13 1.23
CA LEU A 55 -4.02 3.69 1.00
C LEU A 55 -4.10 4.40 -0.35
N SER A 56 -3.12 5.24 -0.67
CA SER A 56 -3.04 5.92 -1.97
C SER A 56 -2.86 4.94 -3.13
N GLN A 57 -2.06 3.88 -2.95
CA GLN A 57 -1.87 2.86 -3.97
C GLN A 57 -3.16 2.08 -4.26
N ILE A 58 -3.97 1.76 -3.24
CA ILE A 58 -5.26 1.10 -3.43
C ILE A 58 -6.19 2.02 -4.25
N CYS A 59 -6.28 3.30 -3.92
CA CYS A 59 -7.08 4.25 -4.70
C CYS A 59 -6.58 4.39 -6.15
N ALA A 60 -5.27 4.38 -6.36
CA ALA A 60 -4.69 4.42 -7.71
C ALA A 60 -5.03 3.16 -8.52
N LEU A 61 -4.98 1.98 -7.91
CA LEU A 61 -5.35 0.72 -8.54
C LEU A 61 -6.85 0.66 -8.87
N GLU A 62 -7.70 1.25 -8.04
CA GLU A 62 -9.13 1.36 -8.31
C GLU A 62 -9.40 2.24 -9.55
N LEU A 63 -8.75 3.39 -9.64
CA LEU A 63 -8.84 4.25 -10.83
C LEU A 63 -8.26 3.57 -12.09
N TRP A 64 -7.18 2.79 -11.94
CA TRP A 64 -6.64 1.98 -13.02
C TRP A 64 -7.63 0.92 -13.50
N ASP A 65 -8.26 0.19 -12.59
CA ASP A 65 -9.26 -0.82 -12.92
C ASP A 65 -10.45 -0.21 -13.65
N GLU A 66 -10.97 0.90 -13.14
CA GLU A 66 -12.07 1.61 -13.78
C GLU A 66 -11.67 2.15 -15.16
N SER A 67 -10.44 2.62 -15.33
CA SER A 67 -9.96 3.14 -16.61
C SER A 67 -9.91 2.08 -17.72
N ASN A 68 -9.77 0.80 -17.35
CA ASN A 68 -9.85 -0.31 -18.30
C ASN A 68 -11.28 -0.54 -18.83
N ALA A 69 -12.31 -0.16 -18.07
CA ALA A 69 -13.69 -0.26 -18.46
C ALA A 69 -14.21 1.06 -19.06
N ASP A 70 -13.95 2.19 -18.40
CA ASP A 70 -14.37 3.54 -18.83
C ASP A 70 -13.34 4.60 -18.40
N ILE A 71 -12.45 4.96 -19.31
CA ILE A 71 -11.42 5.97 -19.08
C ILE A 71 -12.01 7.36 -18.75
N LYS A 72 -13.19 7.70 -19.26
CA LYS A 72 -13.81 9.00 -18.98
C LYS A 72 -14.28 9.05 -17.52
N SER A 73 -14.96 8.01 -17.06
CA SER A 73 -15.40 7.90 -15.67
C SER A 73 -14.20 7.96 -14.71
N ALA A 74 -13.13 7.21 -14.98
CA ALA A 74 -11.92 7.25 -14.17
C ALA A 74 -11.28 8.65 -14.10
N LEU A 75 -11.21 9.36 -15.25
CA LEU A 75 -10.70 10.73 -15.31
C LEU A 75 -11.59 11.73 -14.58
N GLU A 76 -12.92 11.57 -14.64
CA GLU A 76 -13.86 12.42 -13.90
C GLU A 76 -13.66 12.28 -12.38
N LYS A 77 -13.53 11.05 -11.88
CA LYS A 77 -13.24 10.78 -10.48
C LYS A 77 -11.88 11.38 -10.06
N TYR A 78 -10.85 11.14 -10.86
CA TYR A 78 -9.52 11.68 -10.60
C TYR A 78 -9.52 13.22 -10.57
N ASN A 79 -10.14 13.86 -11.56
CA ASN A 79 -10.24 15.33 -11.63
C ASN A 79 -11.01 15.88 -10.43
N THR A 80 -12.11 15.22 -10.02
CA THR A 80 -12.89 15.59 -8.85
C THR A 80 -12.02 15.53 -7.60
N LEU A 81 -11.23 14.46 -7.42
CA LEU A 81 -10.31 14.34 -6.30
C LEU A 81 -9.27 15.47 -6.29
N CYS A 82 -8.69 15.78 -7.46
CA CYS A 82 -7.72 16.87 -7.60
C CYS A 82 -8.33 18.24 -7.25
N GLN A 83 -9.57 18.50 -7.70
CA GLN A 83 -10.27 19.77 -7.42
C GLN A 83 -10.62 19.93 -5.95
N LEU A 84 -10.95 18.84 -5.27
CA LEU A 84 -11.23 18.86 -3.84
C LEU A 84 -9.97 19.14 -3.02
N GLY A 85 -8.80 18.70 -3.50
CA GLY A 85 -7.52 18.89 -2.81
C GLY A 85 -7.58 18.46 -1.35
N GLY A 86 -7.01 19.27 -0.44
CA GLY A 86 -7.03 19.04 1.00
C GLY A 86 -8.21 19.65 1.74
N SER A 87 -9.39 19.80 1.10
CA SER A 87 -10.55 20.51 1.66
C SER A 87 -11.34 19.73 2.72
N ASP A 88 -11.07 18.43 2.86
CA ASP A 88 -11.79 17.53 3.78
C ASP A 88 -10.87 16.38 4.24
N THR A 89 -11.40 15.50 5.09
CA THR A 89 -10.69 14.28 5.49
C THR A 89 -10.52 13.33 4.31
N PHE A 90 -9.48 12.50 4.34
CA PHE A 90 -9.18 11.52 3.28
C PHE A 90 -10.41 10.70 2.87
N LEU A 91 -11.11 10.09 3.84
CA LEU A 91 -12.28 9.27 3.54
C LEU A 91 -13.44 10.05 2.90
N ASN A 92 -13.62 11.31 3.31
CA ASN A 92 -14.63 12.16 2.68
C ASN A 92 -14.25 12.58 1.27
N LEU A 93 -12.96 12.85 1.02
CA LEU A 93 -12.46 13.21 -0.31
C LEU A 93 -12.65 12.07 -1.31
N ILE A 94 -12.23 10.85 -0.98
CA ILE A 94 -12.40 9.69 -1.86
C ILE A 94 -13.88 9.38 -2.10
N LYS A 95 -14.72 9.43 -1.07
CA LYS A 95 -16.18 9.25 -1.20
C LYS A 95 -16.82 10.30 -2.14
N LYS A 96 -16.46 11.58 -1.98
CA LYS A 96 -16.95 12.67 -2.85
C LYS A 96 -16.48 12.50 -4.30
N SER A 97 -15.34 11.88 -4.51
CA SER A 97 -14.78 11.60 -5.83
C SER A 97 -15.34 10.31 -6.46
N GLY A 98 -16.16 9.56 -5.72
CA GLY A 98 -16.72 8.29 -6.20
C GLY A 98 -15.70 7.13 -6.18
N ILE A 99 -14.63 7.27 -5.41
CA ILE A 99 -13.64 6.21 -5.16
C ILE A 99 -14.10 5.43 -3.93
N GLU A 100 -14.00 4.11 -3.96
CA GLU A 100 -14.37 3.25 -2.84
C GLU A 100 -13.37 3.36 -1.68
N SER A 101 -13.77 2.93 -0.50
CA SER A 101 -12.89 3.02 0.66
C SER A 101 -11.76 1.97 0.59
N PRO A 102 -10.47 2.37 0.68
CA PRO A 102 -9.36 1.43 0.73
C PRO A 102 -9.33 0.59 2.02
N PHE A 103 -10.25 0.83 2.98
CA PHE A 103 -10.47 -0.01 4.15
C PHE A 103 -11.54 -1.09 3.91
N ASN A 104 -12.17 -1.11 2.74
CA ASN A 104 -13.12 -2.15 2.37
C ASN A 104 -12.37 -3.40 1.87
N VAL A 105 -12.46 -4.48 2.64
CA VAL A 105 -11.76 -5.75 2.35
C VAL A 105 -12.20 -6.35 1.00
N ASP A 106 -13.45 -6.19 0.61
CA ASP A 106 -13.95 -6.74 -0.66
C ASP A 106 -13.40 -5.97 -1.86
N VAL A 107 -13.22 -4.66 -1.73
CA VAL A 107 -12.52 -3.83 -2.72
C VAL A 107 -11.08 -4.31 -2.89
N ILE A 108 -10.35 -4.48 -1.79
CA ILE A 108 -8.95 -4.95 -1.82
C ILE A 108 -8.84 -6.33 -2.49
N LYS A 109 -9.71 -7.28 -2.12
CA LYS A 109 -9.72 -8.63 -2.73
C LYS A 109 -10.00 -8.58 -4.23
N SER A 110 -10.98 -7.78 -4.65
CA SER A 110 -11.31 -7.59 -6.05
C SER A 110 -10.13 -7.03 -6.84
N LEU A 111 -9.50 -5.97 -6.33
CA LEU A 111 -8.33 -5.37 -6.96
C LEU A 111 -7.15 -6.34 -7.03
N ALA A 112 -6.86 -7.06 -5.96
CA ALA A 112 -5.80 -8.06 -5.93
C ALA A 112 -6.01 -9.15 -7.01
N PHE A 113 -7.25 -9.66 -7.15
CA PHE A 113 -7.59 -10.62 -8.19
C PHE A 113 -7.39 -10.04 -9.61
N LYS A 114 -7.84 -8.81 -9.84
CA LYS A 114 -7.71 -8.15 -11.14
C LYS A 114 -6.23 -7.86 -11.50
N CYS A 115 -5.45 -7.40 -10.51
CA CYS A 115 -4.01 -7.19 -10.70
C CYS A 115 -3.29 -8.52 -11.01
N SER A 116 -3.57 -9.58 -10.25
CA SER A 116 -3.00 -10.92 -10.49
C SER A 116 -3.34 -11.41 -11.91
N SER A 117 -4.61 -11.27 -12.31
CA SER A 117 -5.05 -11.66 -13.66
C SER A 117 -4.35 -10.85 -14.77
N PHE A 118 -4.17 -9.55 -14.56
CA PHE A 118 -3.47 -8.68 -15.51
C PHE A 118 -1.98 -9.04 -15.66
N LEU A 119 -1.34 -9.42 -14.55
CA LEU A 119 0.08 -9.81 -14.52
C LEU A 119 0.31 -11.28 -14.90
N ASN A 120 -0.74 -12.06 -15.12
CA ASN A 120 -0.69 -13.51 -15.37
C ASN A 120 0.00 -14.30 -14.23
N LEU A 121 -0.29 -13.91 -12.97
CA LEU A 121 0.22 -14.53 -11.75
C LEU A 121 -0.78 -15.55 -11.18
#